data_0c82aabbde28a200794e2728b94465e6
#
_entry.id   0c82aabbde28a200794e2728b94465e6
#
_cell.length_a   1.000
_cell.length_b   1.000
_cell.length_c   1.000
_cell.angle_alpha   90.00
_cell.angle_beta   90.00
_cell.angle_gamma   90.00
#
_symmetry.space_group_name_H-M   'P 1'
#
loop_
_entity.id
_entity.type
_entity.pdbx_description
1 polymer ?
#
loop_
_entity_poly.entity_id
_entity_poly.type
_entity_poly.pdbx_seq_one_letter_code
_entity_poly.pdbx_strand_id
1 'polypeptide(L)'
;DSWCFIAYFKIDEYCDFRCCSLNTFYFLSRMTALFNGGYMKRILVAALCIFPIIGFATYSSDSCAKVEDESDRLRCYDSVFKADEQSVKTDIQNWQYIEKMDEMRNKMTYVAYKFSSNSVDLPAPYEKDTQASIAIRRHSQFGDGVLFNLHGGHFKCNRVCNIAIKFDSDKVENYSFLKLPDNPGVLFLFEKDDNKFNNFVLKLKESKKLIVELPIYSVGKKQFTFNTEGLKWKYF
;
A
#
# COMPACT_ATOMS: atom_id res chain seq x y z
N ASP A 1 9.89 22.25 16.96
CA ASP A 1 10.62 20.98 17.03
C ASP A 1 9.96 19.98 16.11
N SER A 2 10.58 19.84 14.95
CA SER A 2 10.13 19.00 13.86
C SER A 2 10.45 17.55 14.17
N TRP A 3 9.41 16.71 14.38
CA TRP A 3 9.57 15.27 14.43
C TRP A 3 9.31 14.68 13.03
N CYS A 4 10.39 14.56 12.31
CA CYS A 4 10.43 13.77 11.08
C CYS A 4 10.53 12.28 11.48
N PHE A 5 9.44 11.53 11.40
CA PHE A 5 9.46 10.08 11.59
C PHE A 5 9.89 9.42 10.27
N ILE A 6 11.19 9.31 10.08
CA ILE A 6 11.78 8.35 9.14
C ILE A 6 11.92 7.04 9.91
N ALA A 7 11.03 6.11 9.65
CA ALA A 7 11.19 4.74 10.11
C ALA A 7 12.26 4.05 9.26
N TYR A 8 13.50 4.07 9.70
CA TYR A 8 14.55 3.19 9.20
C TYR A 8 14.26 1.77 9.67
N PHE A 9 13.73 0.93 8.81
CA PHE A 9 13.82 -0.51 8.99
C PHE A 9 15.19 -0.96 8.48
N LYS A 10 16.08 -1.20 9.43
CA LYS A 10 17.33 -1.90 9.20
C LYS A 10 16.99 -3.38 9.05
N ILE A 11 16.97 -3.88 7.82
CA ILE A 11 16.98 -5.32 7.56
C ILE A 11 18.44 -5.73 7.62
N ASP A 12 18.80 -6.42 8.70
CA ASP A 12 20.12 -7.02 8.83
C ASP A 12 20.34 -8.05 7.73
N GLU A 13 21.43 -7.84 7.01
CA GLU A 13 22.10 -8.84 6.16
C GLU A 13 22.31 -10.12 6.97
N TYR A 14 21.78 -11.22 6.46
CA TYR A 14 22.40 -12.55 6.42
C TYR A 14 21.38 -13.55 5.87
N CYS A 15 21.19 -13.55 4.55
CA CYS A 15 20.70 -14.75 3.86
C CYS A 15 21.92 -15.48 3.30
N ASP A 16 22.46 -16.36 4.12
CA ASP A 16 23.57 -17.23 3.74
C ASP A 16 23.11 -18.14 2.58
N PHE A 17 23.85 -18.07 1.48
CA PHE A 17 23.61 -18.76 0.20
C PHE A 17 23.62 -20.30 0.30
N ARG A 18 23.66 -20.86 1.51
CA ARG A 18 23.67 -22.30 1.78
C ARG A 18 22.33 -22.93 2.05
N CYS A 19 21.28 -22.17 2.32
CA CYS A 19 19.96 -22.76 2.67
C CYS A 19 19.06 -23.12 1.49
N CYS A 20 19.26 -22.56 0.29
CA CYS A 20 18.44 -22.91 -0.87
C CYS A 20 18.85 -24.22 -1.58
N SER A 21 20.03 -24.76 -1.28
CA SER A 21 20.54 -26.00 -1.92
C SER A 21 20.05 -27.29 -1.26
N LEU A 22 19.66 -27.27 0.01
CA LEU A 22 19.31 -28.49 0.76
C LEU A 22 17.86 -28.95 0.59
N ASN A 23 16.92 -28.06 0.30
CA ASN A 23 15.51 -28.45 0.14
C ASN A 23 15.18 -29.04 -1.22
N THR A 24 15.92 -28.72 -2.26
CA THR A 24 15.77 -29.30 -3.60
C THR A 24 16.30 -30.76 -3.64
N PHE A 25 17.32 -31.07 -2.87
CA PHE A 25 17.88 -32.42 -2.80
C PHE A 25 16.96 -33.38 -2.00
N TYR A 26 16.26 -32.90 -0.98
CA TYR A 26 15.35 -33.73 -0.19
C TYR A 26 14.06 -34.10 -0.94
N PHE A 27 13.60 -33.25 -1.85
CA PHE A 27 12.42 -33.55 -2.67
C PHE A 27 12.73 -34.55 -3.79
N LEU A 28 13.91 -34.49 -4.36
CA LEU A 28 14.38 -35.43 -5.40
C LEU A 28 14.67 -36.83 -4.84
N SER A 29 15.11 -36.94 -3.60
CA SER A 29 15.42 -38.23 -2.98
C SER A 29 14.18 -39.05 -2.61
N ARG A 30 13.02 -38.41 -2.36
CA ARG A 30 11.76 -39.10 -2.07
C ARG A 30 11.00 -39.55 -3.31
N MET A 31 11.22 -38.94 -4.47
CA MET A 31 10.58 -39.37 -5.73
C MET A 31 11.27 -40.59 -6.37
N THR A 32 12.49 -40.90 -6.05
CA THR A 32 13.22 -42.06 -6.61
C THR A 32 12.86 -43.38 -5.96
N ALA A 33 12.13 -43.38 -4.84
CA ALA A 33 11.73 -44.59 -4.12
C ALA A 33 10.45 -45.28 -4.68
N LEU A 34 9.73 -44.63 -5.59
CA LEU A 34 8.43 -45.11 -6.08
C LEU A 34 8.43 -45.72 -7.50
N PHE A 35 9.57 -45.73 -8.20
CA PHE A 35 9.64 -46.30 -9.56
C PHE A 35 10.77 -47.33 -9.69
N ASN A 36 10.45 -48.56 -9.36
CA ASN A 36 11.31 -49.72 -9.60
C ASN A 36 11.00 -50.32 -10.99
N GLY A 37 11.58 -49.74 -12.04
CA GLY A 37 11.52 -50.28 -13.40
C GLY A 37 12.72 -49.76 -14.19
N GLY A 38 13.67 -50.64 -14.46
CA GLY A 38 15.02 -50.34 -14.93
C GLY A 38 15.17 -49.71 -16.32
N TYR A 39 14.15 -49.41 -17.08
CA TYR A 39 14.24 -48.86 -18.44
C TYR A 39 13.88 -47.35 -18.53
N MET A 40 13.10 -46.85 -17.64
CA MET A 40 12.68 -45.43 -17.65
C MET A 40 13.73 -44.46 -17.00
N LYS A 41 14.69 -44.98 -16.29
CA LYS A 41 15.75 -44.14 -15.61
C LYS A 41 16.67 -43.40 -16.57
N ARG A 42 16.84 -43.89 -17.79
CA ARG A 42 17.78 -43.26 -18.77
C ARG A 42 17.15 -42.13 -19.59
N ILE A 43 15.84 -42.14 -19.74
CA ILE A 43 15.10 -41.10 -20.52
C ILE A 43 14.78 -39.89 -19.67
N LEU A 44 14.50 -40.08 -18.37
CA LEU A 44 14.16 -38.98 -17.45
C LEU A 44 15.37 -38.08 -17.08
N VAL A 45 16.58 -38.64 -17.03
CA VAL A 45 17.81 -37.87 -16.77
C VAL A 45 18.23 -37.02 -17.98
N ALA A 46 17.94 -37.46 -19.19
CA ALA A 46 18.26 -36.72 -20.42
C ALA A 46 17.25 -35.55 -20.65
N ALA A 47 16.00 -35.66 -20.18
CA ALA A 47 15.00 -34.60 -20.34
C ALA A 47 15.15 -33.45 -19.33
N LEU A 48 15.81 -33.68 -18.18
CA LEU A 48 16.02 -32.65 -17.14
C LEU A 48 17.20 -31.71 -17.43
N CYS A 49 18.08 -32.07 -18.39
CA CYS A 49 19.24 -31.24 -18.75
C CYS A 49 18.96 -30.18 -19.83
N ILE A 50 17.74 -30.11 -20.38
CA ILE A 50 17.41 -29.22 -21.52
C ILE A 50 16.54 -28.01 -21.10
N PHE A 51 16.21 -27.87 -19.82
CA PHE A 51 15.62 -26.61 -19.39
C PHE A 51 16.71 -25.54 -19.28
N PRO A 52 16.74 -24.53 -20.16
CA PRO A 52 17.58 -23.38 -19.94
C PRO A 52 17.09 -22.75 -18.63
N ILE A 53 17.96 -22.70 -17.63
CA ILE A 53 17.76 -21.86 -16.46
C ILE A 53 17.78 -20.44 -17.02
N ILE A 54 16.61 -19.90 -17.33
CA ILE A 54 16.46 -18.46 -17.56
C ILE A 54 16.68 -17.85 -16.18
N GLY A 55 17.96 -17.63 -15.87
CA GLY A 55 18.35 -16.82 -14.72
C GLY A 55 17.83 -15.42 -14.96
N PHE A 56 16.76 -15.03 -14.25
CA PHE A 56 16.45 -13.63 -14.10
C PHE A 56 17.61 -12.99 -13.35
N ALA A 57 18.53 -12.38 -14.10
CA ALA A 57 19.55 -11.54 -13.51
C ALA A 57 18.84 -10.33 -12.90
N THR A 58 18.65 -10.33 -11.60
CA THR A 58 18.26 -9.12 -10.86
C THR A 58 19.44 -8.17 -10.92
N TYR A 59 19.37 -7.18 -11.81
CA TYR A 59 20.35 -6.11 -11.87
C TYR A 59 20.20 -5.27 -10.59
N SER A 60 21.26 -5.21 -9.79
CA SER A 60 21.36 -4.26 -8.67
C SER A 60 22.02 -2.96 -9.16
N SER A 61 21.78 -1.85 -8.48
CA SER A 61 22.43 -0.56 -8.77
C SER A 61 23.95 -0.65 -8.83
N ASP A 62 24.57 -1.52 -8.00
CA ASP A 62 26.01 -1.77 -7.96
C ASP A 62 26.54 -2.47 -9.22
N SER A 63 25.70 -3.27 -9.88
CA SER A 63 26.07 -3.89 -11.16
C SER A 63 26.08 -2.89 -12.31
N CYS A 64 25.20 -1.90 -12.28
CA CYS A 64 25.16 -0.83 -13.28
C CYS A 64 26.39 0.08 -13.21
N ALA A 65 26.92 0.32 -12.01
CA ALA A 65 28.12 1.13 -11.82
C ALA A 65 29.39 0.55 -12.52
N LYS A 66 29.39 -0.75 -12.82
CA LYS A 66 30.52 -1.46 -13.46
C LYS A 66 30.43 -1.46 -14.99
N VAL A 67 29.37 -0.92 -15.58
CA VAL A 67 29.23 -0.81 -17.04
C VAL A 67 30.08 0.34 -17.53
N GLU A 68 31.04 0.06 -18.43
CA GLU A 68 32.00 1.05 -18.93
C GLU A 68 31.36 2.06 -19.88
N ASP A 69 30.47 1.60 -20.78
CA ASP A 69 29.76 2.46 -21.69
C ASP A 69 28.71 3.30 -20.95
N GLU A 70 28.75 4.62 -21.17
CA GLU A 70 27.90 5.58 -20.46
C GLU A 70 26.41 5.40 -20.82
N SER A 71 26.11 5.12 -22.08
CA SER A 71 24.74 4.94 -22.55
C SER A 71 24.11 3.63 -22.03
N ASP A 72 24.91 2.55 -21.99
CA ASP A 72 24.47 1.26 -21.46
C ASP A 72 24.37 1.31 -19.93
N ARG A 73 25.25 2.04 -19.27
CA ARG A 73 25.19 2.30 -17.82
C ARG A 73 23.92 3.06 -17.46
N LEU A 74 23.56 4.11 -18.23
CA LEU A 74 22.32 4.85 -18.02
C LEU A 74 21.09 3.97 -18.25
N ARG A 75 21.07 3.16 -19.29
CA ARG A 75 20.01 2.17 -19.53
C ARG A 75 19.87 1.16 -18.40
N CYS A 76 20.98 0.70 -17.84
CA CYS A 76 21.00 -0.20 -16.71
C CYS A 76 20.32 0.46 -15.50
N TYR A 77 20.73 1.67 -15.14
CA TYR A 77 20.08 2.41 -14.05
C TYR A 77 18.60 2.66 -14.31
N ASP A 78 18.24 3.10 -15.51
CA ASP A 78 16.84 3.30 -15.88
C ASP A 78 15.99 2.03 -15.72
N SER A 79 16.54 0.86 -16.05
CA SER A 79 15.82 -0.41 -15.89
C SER A 79 15.60 -0.79 -14.44
N VAL A 80 16.58 -0.55 -13.57
CA VAL A 80 16.49 -0.83 -12.14
C VAL A 80 15.51 0.13 -11.47
N PHE A 81 15.65 1.42 -11.67
CA PHE A 81 14.82 2.42 -11.00
C PHE A 81 13.39 2.49 -11.53
N LYS A 82 13.15 2.25 -12.83
CA LYS A 82 11.79 2.17 -13.38
C LYS A 82 11.02 0.94 -12.88
N ALA A 83 11.72 -0.18 -12.66
CA ALA A 83 11.12 -1.36 -12.04
C ALA A 83 10.71 -1.09 -10.59
N ASP A 84 11.56 -0.38 -9.83
CA ASP A 84 11.27 0.02 -8.44
C ASP A 84 10.11 1.03 -8.36
N GLU A 85 10.08 2.06 -9.24
CA GLU A 85 8.95 3.00 -9.29
C GLU A 85 7.62 2.32 -9.59
N GLN A 86 7.61 1.31 -10.44
CA GLN A 86 6.39 0.61 -10.81
C GLN A 86 5.91 -0.33 -9.69
N SER A 87 6.83 -0.96 -8.95
CA SER A 87 6.51 -1.76 -7.77
C SER A 87 5.97 -0.88 -6.63
N VAL A 88 6.59 0.25 -6.36
CA VAL A 88 6.15 1.23 -5.35
C VAL A 88 4.78 1.81 -5.71
N LYS A 89 4.53 2.18 -6.98
CA LYS A 89 3.21 2.66 -7.43
C LYS A 89 2.11 1.61 -7.27
N THR A 90 2.41 0.35 -7.53
CA THR A 90 1.45 -0.75 -7.38
C THR A 90 1.14 -1.01 -5.91
N ASP A 91 2.13 -0.91 -5.03
CA ASP A 91 1.95 -1.05 -3.59
C ASP A 91 1.12 0.10 -2.99
N ILE A 92 1.37 1.34 -3.39
CA ILE A 92 0.62 2.52 -2.94
C ILE A 92 -0.86 2.45 -3.36
N GLN A 93 -1.16 1.79 -4.48
CA GLN A 93 -2.53 1.61 -4.96
C GLN A 93 -3.30 0.48 -4.26
N ASN A 94 -2.65 -0.35 -3.46
CA ASN A 94 -3.31 -1.37 -2.65
C ASN A 94 -3.66 -0.84 -1.26
N TRP A 95 -4.59 -1.54 -0.56
CA TRP A 95 -4.84 -1.26 0.84
C TRP A 95 -3.62 -1.62 1.68
N GLN A 96 -3.14 -0.66 2.45
CA GLN A 96 -2.05 -0.83 3.40
C GLN A 96 -2.62 -1.05 4.80
N TYR A 97 -1.98 -1.92 5.59
CA TYR A 97 -2.45 -2.29 6.92
C TYR A 97 -1.35 -2.04 7.94
N ILE A 98 -1.71 -1.36 9.03
CA ILE A 98 -0.81 -1.10 10.15
C ILE A 98 -1.42 -1.69 11.40
N GLU A 99 -0.65 -2.48 12.11
CA GLU A 99 -0.97 -2.97 13.45
C GLU A 99 0.10 -2.45 14.40
N LYS A 100 -0.30 -1.72 15.43
CA LYS A 100 0.63 -1.12 16.39
C LYS A 100 0.16 -1.39 17.82
N MET A 101 1.06 -1.95 18.63
CA MET A 101 0.85 -2.11 20.06
C MET A 101 1.13 -0.78 20.78
N ASP A 102 0.20 -0.35 21.61
CA ASP A 102 0.44 0.66 22.65
C ASP A 102 0.96 -0.09 23.88
N GLU A 103 2.26 -0.13 24.04
CA GLU A 103 2.92 -0.87 25.13
C GLU A 103 2.52 -0.34 26.52
N MET A 104 2.27 0.96 26.63
CA MET A 104 1.87 1.58 27.90
C MET A 104 0.48 1.11 28.35
N ARG A 105 -0.41 0.77 27.41
CA ARG A 105 -1.81 0.38 27.69
C ARG A 105 -2.11 -1.08 27.34
N ASN A 106 -1.14 -1.82 26.80
CA ASN A 106 -1.30 -3.18 26.28
C ASN A 106 -2.50 -3.32 25.33
N LYS A 107 -2.66 -2.36 24.42
CA LYS A 107 -3.78 -2.34 23.47
C LYS A 107 -3.29 -2.17 22.05
N MET A 108 -3.93 -2.89 21.12
CA MET A 108 -3.63 -2.78 19.70
C MET A 108 -4.40 -1.65 19.03
N THR A 109 -3.73 -0.95 18.14
CA THR A 109 -4.33 -0.06 17.15
C THR A 109 -4.21 -0.70 15.78
N TYR A 110 -5.31 -0.68 15.04
CA TYR A 110 -5.39 -1.21 13.68
C TYR A 110 -5.77 -0.09 12.72
N VAL A 111 -5.08 0.00 11.62
CA VAL A 111 -5.37 0.97 10.56
C VAL A 111 -5.32 0.26 9.22
N ALA A 112 -6.34 0.47 8.39
CA ALA A 112 -6.29 0.18 6.96
C ALA A 112 -6.35 1.52 6.23
N TYR A 113 -5.43 1.79 5.31
CA TYR A 113 -5.44 3.05 4.56
C TYR A 113 -5.11 2.84 3.09
N LYS A 114 -5.52 3.79 2.27
CA LYS A 114 -5.30 3.80 0.83
C LYS A 114 -5.24 5.22 0.29
N PHE A 115 -4.37 5.43 -0.70
CA PHE A 115 -4.28 6.70 -1.42
C PHE A 115 -5.30 6.80 -2.55
N SER A 116 -5.64 8.04 -2.91
CA SER A 116 -6.45 8.31 -4.10
C SER A 116 -5.69 7.92 -5.37
N SER A 117 -6.43 7.51 -6.41
CA SER A 117 -5.87 7.18 -7.71
C SER A 117 -5.51 8.43 -8.54
N ASN A 118 -6.00 9.59 -8.12
CA ASN A 118 -5.71 10.89 -8.72
C ASN A 118 -5.13 11.84 -7.69
N SER A 119 -4.47 12.88 -8.17
CA SER A 119 -3.91 13.98 -7.40
C SER A 119 -4.47 15.31 -7.86
N VAL A 120 -4.19 16.36 -7.13
CA VAL A 120 -4.50 17.75 -7.48
C VAL A 120 -3.29 18.63 -7.21
N ASP A 121 -3.05 19.58 -8.09
CA ASP A 121 -2.01 20.60 -7.88
C ASP A 121 -2.51 21.66 -6.91
N LEU A 122 -1.74 21.89 -5.87
CA LEU A 122 -1.95 22.98 -4.92
C LEU A 122 -1.02 24.15 -5.24
N PRO A 123 -1.45 25.41 -5.02
CA PRO A 123 -0.57 26.56 -5.19
C PRO A 123 0.51 26.59 -4.10
N ALA A 124 1.63 27.21 -4.40
CA ALA A 124 2.69 27.45 -3.40
C ALA A 124 2.11 28.06 -2.10
N PRO A 125 2.59 27.65 -0.92
CA PRO A 125 3.78 26.82 -0.65
C PRO A 125 3.52 25.30 -0.64
N TYR A 126 2.36 24.85 -1.08
CA TYR A 126 1.97 23.43 -1.10
C TYR A 126 2.58 22.71 -2.31
N GLU A 127 2.62 21.39 -2.22
CA GLU A 127 3.20 20.55 -3.27
C GLU A 127 2.24 20.36 -4.46
N LYS A 128 2.83 20.12 -5.62
CA LYS A 128 2.11 19.58 -6.78
C LYS A 128 1.82 18.11 -6.54
N ASP A 129 0.89 17.54 -7.33
CA ASP A 129 0.50 16.13 -7.24
C ASP A 129 0.03 15.69 -5.84
N THR A 130 -0.64 16.60 -5.11
CA THR A 130 -1.19 16.31 -3.79
C THR A 130 -2.27 15.25 -3.87
N GLN A 131 -2.05 14.13 -3.20
CA GLN A 131 -3.03 13.04 -3.06
C GLN A 131 -3.80 13.17 -1.74
N ALA A 132 -5.01 12.61 -1.73
CA ALA A 132 -5.72 12.32 -0.50
C ALA A 132 -5.54 10.86 -0.12
N SER A 133 -5.67 10.53 1.16
CA SER A 133 -5.84 9.15 1.61
C SER A 133 -7.11 8.98 2.42
N ILE A 134 -7.70 7.79 2.33
CA ILE A 134 -8.75 7.31 3.23
C ILE A 134 -8.13 6.30 4.17
N ALA A 135 -8.50 6.37 5.45
CA ALA A 135 -8.11 5.38 6.45
C ALA A 135 -9.31 4.95 7.29
N ILE A 136 -9.39 3.66 7.62
CA ILE A 136 -10.25 3.12 8.66
C ILE A 136 -9.34 2.81 9.83
N ARG A 137 -9.72 3.27 11.01
CA ARG A 137 -8.93 3.08 12.23
C ARG A 137 -9.77 2.50 13.34
N ARG A 138 -9.23 1.50 14.03
CA ARG A 138 -9.65 1.08 15.35
C ARG A 138 -8.57 1.47 16.35
N HIS A 139 -8.88 2.37 17.26
CA HIS A 139 -7.93 2.89 18.22
C HIS A 139 -8.45 2.74 19.64
N SER A 140 -7.65 2.15 20.49
CA SER A 140 -8.03 1.79 21.87
C SER A 140 -8.41 2.99 22.77
N GLN A 141 -7.88 4.17 22.48
CA GLN A 141 -8.08 5.39 23.25
C GLN A 141 -9.04 6.38 22.56
N PHE A 142 -8.94 6.49 21.23
CA PHE A 142 -9.67 7.52 20.46
C PHE A 142 -10.88 6.95 19.72
N GLY A 143 -11.21 5.66 19.94
CA GLY A 143 -12.33 5.00 19.28
C GLY A 143 -12.09 4.69 17.81
N ASP A 144 -13.10 4.07 17.22
CA ASP A 144 -13.09 3.72 15.81
C ASP A 144 -13.51 4.93 14.95
N GLY A 145 -13.05 4.96 13.71
CA GLY A 145 -13.40 6.06 12.81
C GLY A 145 -12.82 5.93 11.42
N VAL A 146 -13.39 6.72 10.51
CA VAL A 146 -12.88 6.91 9.16
C VAL A 146 -12.21 8.28 9.07
N LEU A 147 -11.05 8.31 8.44
CA LEU A 147 -10.26 9.53 8.25
C LEU A 147 -10.08 9.79 6.77
N PHE A 148 -10.18 11.08 6.38
CA PHE A 148 -9.57 11.56 5.15
C PHE A 148 -8.38 12.43 5.51
N ASN A 149 -7.26 12.19 4.87
CA ASN A 149 -6.05 12.97 5.02
C ASN A 149 -5.64 13.55 3.67
N LEU A 150 -5.31 14.84 3.66
CA LEU A 150 -4.78 15.53 2.50
C LEU A 150 -3.28 15.72 2.70
N HIS A 151 -2.49 15.07 1.86
CA HIS A 151 -1.03 15.11 1.95
C HIS A 151 -0.50 16.43 1.39
N GLY A 152 -0.04 17.31 2.27
CA GLY A 152 0.54 18.60 1.91
C GLY A 152 -0.48 19.75 1.77
N GLY A 153 -1.72 19.61 2.24
CA GLY A 153 -2.74 20.66 2.15
C GLY A 153 -3.64 20.76 3.39
N HIS A 154 -4.54 21.75 3.37
CA HIS A 154 -5.50 21.98 4.46
C HIS A 154 -6.93 21.98 3.94
N PHE A 155 -7.87 21.48 4.75
CA PHE A 155 -9.29 21.55 4.45
C PHE A 155 -9.89 22.91 4.75
N LYS A 156 -10.72 23.42 3.81
CA LYS A 156 -11.44 24.69 3.93
C LYS A 156 -12.83 24.44 4.54
N CYS A 157 -12.85 24.27 5.83
CA CYS A 157 -14.08 24.26 6.63
C CYS A 157 -13.73 24.69 8.06
N ASN A 158 -14.73 25.06 8.86
CA ASN A 158 -14.50 25.38 10.26
C ASN A 158 -14.23 24.07 11.05
N ARG A 159 -15.11 23.75 12.00
CA ARG A 159 -14.98 22.53 12.80
C ARG A 159 -15.59 21.31 12.11
N VAL A 160 -16.69 21.48 11.41
CA VAL A 160 -17.44 20.42 10.71
C VAL A 160 -17.38 20.68 9.22
N CYS A 161 -17.02 19.64 8.48
CA CYS A 161 -17.00 19.61 7.02
C CYS A 161 -18.09 18.67 6.51
N ASN A 162 -18.99 19.18 5.69
CA ASN A 162 -19.95 18.34 4.97
C ASN A 162 -19.31 17.87 3.67
N ILE A 163 -19.09 16.59 3.57
CA ILE A 163 -18.38 15.95 2.47
C ILE A 163 -19.36 15.17 1.62
N ALA A 164 -19.42 15.48 0.32
CA ALA A 164 -20.17 14.73 -0.65
C ALA A 164 -19.40 13.48 -1.05
N ILE A 165 -20.05 12.33 -0.93
CA ILE A 165 -19.44 11.00 -1.15
C ILE A 165 -20.34 10.19 -2.06
N LYS A 166 -19.72 9.48 -3.00
CA LYS A 166 -20.41 8.57 -3.92
C LYS A 166 -19.70 7.24 -3.95
N PHE A 167 -20.42 6.18 -3.65
CA PHE A 167 -20.00 4.79 -3.80
C PHE A 167 -20.49 4.26 -5.15
N ASP A 168 -19.61 3.71 -5.95
CA ASP A 168 -19.87 3.16 -7.29
C ASP A 168 -20.83 4.05 -8.13
N SER A 169 -22.00 3.53 -8.50
CA SER A 169 -23.06 4.23 -9.23
C SER A 169 -24.17 4.78 -8.34
N ASP A 170 -24.05 4.66 -7.02
CA ASP A 170 -25.06 5.10 -6.06
C ASP A 170 -25.30 6.62 -6.11
N LYS A 171 -26.36 7.07 -5.43
CA LYS A 171 -26.59 8.50 -5.24
C LYS A 171 -25.53 9.11 -4.34
N VAL A 172 -25.25 10.40 -4.58
CA VAL A 172 -24.36 11.17 -3.71
C VAL A 172 -24.98 11.32 -2.33
N GLU A 173 -24.20 10.97 -1.31
CA GLU A 173 -24.55 11.11 0.10
C GLU A 173 -23.67 12.16 0.75
N ASN A 174 -24.18 12.84 1.79
CA ASN A 174 -23.43 13.82 2.53
C ASN A 174 -23.11 13.29 3.93
N TYR A 175 -21.84 13.33 4.27
CA TYR A 175 -21.33 12.94 5.59
C TYR A 175 -20.68 14.14 6.28
N SER A 176 -20.92 14.26 7.59
CA SER A 176 -20.31 15.31 8.42
C SER A 176 -19.05 14.81 9.08
N PHE A 177 -17.92 15.33 8.67
CA PHE A 177 -16.62 15.03 9.25
C PHE A 177 -16.15 16.16 10.16
N LEU A 178 -15.44 15.83 11.22
CA LEU A 178 -14.77 16.79 12.09
C LEU A 178 -13.36 17.07 11.57
N LYS A 179 -13.02 18.34 11.42
CA LYS A 179 -11.63 18.76 11.16
C LYS A 179 -10.88 18.81 12.48
N LEU A 180 -9.71 18.15 12.52
CA LEU A 180 -8.87 18.16 13.72
C LEU A 180 -8.20 19.52 13.88
N PRO A 181 -8.26 20.16 15.08
CA PRO A 181 -7.66 21.48 15.32
C PRO A 181 -6.15 21.47 15.09
N ASP A 182 -5.46 20.45 15.58
CA ASP A 182 -3.99 20.33 15.54
C ASP A 182 -3.47 19.77 14.22
N ASN A 183 -4.37 19.26 13.36
CA ASN A 183 -4.03 18.76 12.04
C ASN A 183 -5.10 19.14 11.02
N PRO A 184 -5.01 20.34 10.43
CA PRO A 184 -6.04 20.85 9.52
C PRO A 184 -6.14 20.09 8.17
N GLY A 185 -5.18 19.21 7.89
CA GLY A 185 -5.20 18.28 6.76
C GLY A 185 -5.93 16.98 7.04
N VAL A 186 -6.55 16.80 8.22
CA VAL A 186 -7.26 15.59 8.59
C VAL A 186 -8.72 15.86 8.91
N LEU A 187 -9.61 15.08 8.30
CA LEU A 187 -11.04 14.98 8.61
C LEU A 187 -11.31 13.63 9.27
N PHE A 188 -12.18 13.62 10.26
CA PHE A 188 -12.50 12.44 11.04
C PHE A 188 -14.01 12.22 11.19
N LEU A 189 -14.48 11.02 10.83
CA LEU A 189 -15.84 10.54 11.09
C LEU A 189 -15.79 9.57 12.27
N PHE A 190 -16.40 9.95 13.40
CA PHE A 190 -16.42 9.15 14.61
C PHE A 190 -17.53 8.09 14.60
N GLU A 191 -17.26 6.99 15.30
CA GLU A 191 -18.20 5.91 15.57
C GLU A 191 -19.44 6.35 16.40
N LYS A 192 -19.38 7.50 17.10
CA LYS A 192 -20.49 7.98 17.94
C LYS A 192 -21.83 8.22 17.22
N ASP A 193 -21.78 8.29 15.88
CA ASP A 193 -22.97 8.18 15.04
C ASP A 193 -22.98 6.74 14.47
N ASP A 194 -23.24 5.76 15.33
CA ASP A 194 -23.06 4.33 15.09
C ASP A 194 -23.61 3.86 13.75
N ASN A 195 -24.79 4.36 13.39
CA ASN A 195 -25.42 3.98 12.12
C ASN A 195 -24.66 4.52 10.90
N LYS A 196 -24.14 5.75 10.96
CA LYS A 196 -23.44 6.36 9.82
C LYS A 196 -22.06 5.81 9.63
N PHE A 197 -21.32 5.60 10.72
CA PHE A 197 -20.00 4.99 10.65
C PHE A 197 -20.07 3.57 10.09
N ASN A 198 -20.92 2.72 10.69
CA ASN A 198 -21.06 1.33 10.27
C ASN A 198 -21.54 1.21 8.82
N ASN A 199 -22.54 2.01 8.43
CA ASN A 199 -23.01 2.05 7.04
C ASN A 199 -21.93 2.51 6.07
N PHE A 200 -21.13 3.51 6.45
CA PHE A 200 -20.00 3.96 5.63
C PHE A 200 -19.00 2.84 5.38
N VAL A 201 -18.58 2.15 6.44
CA VAL A 201 -17.59 1.09 6.33
C VAL A 201 -18.12 -0.14 5.59
N LEU A 202 -19.38 -0.50 5.79
CA LEU A 202 -20.04 -1.56 5.01
C LEU A 202 -20.05 -1.22 3.52
N LYS A 203 -20.53 -0.04 3.15
CA LYS A 203 -20.51 0.43 1.76
C LYS A 203 -19.09 0.46 1.19
N LEU A 204 -18.10 0.89 1.97
CA LEU A 204 -16.72 0.91 1.54
C LEU A 204 -16.16 -0.49 1.24
N LYS A 205 -16.57 -1.51 2.02
CA LYS A 205 -16.18 -2.91 1.80
C LYS A 205 -16.86 -3.52 0.57
N GLU A 206 -18.08 -3.12 0.28
CA GLU A 206 -18.90 -3.66 -0.81
C GLU A 206 -18.64 -2.96 -2.15
N SER A 207 -18.20 -1.69 -2.11
CA SER A 207 -17.94 -0.90 -3.30
C SER A 207 -16.58 -1.22 -3.95
N LYS A 208 -16.50 -0.95 -5.25
CA LYS A 208 -15.25 -1.00 -6.01
C LYS A 208 -14.62 0.37 -6.16
N LYS A 209 -15.44 1.42 -6.08
CA LYS A 209 -15.01 2.80 -6.30
C LYS A 209 -15.68 3.74 -5.31
N LEU A 210 -14.86 4.62 -4.74
CA LEU A 210 -15.31 5.72 -3.91
C LEU A 210 -14.87 7.03 -4.56
N ILE A 211 -15.80 7.98 -4.72
CA ILE A 211 -15.52 9.36 -5.11
C ILE A 211 -15.88 10.27 -3.95
N VAL A 212 -14.96 11.15 -3.57
CA VAL A 212 -15.13 12.09 -2.45
C VAL A 212 -14.86 13.50 -2.93
N GLU A 213 -15.74 14.44 -2.62
CA GLU A 213 -15.55 15.86 -2.90
C GLU A 213 -15.02 16.56 -1.64
N LEU A 214 -13.73 16.87 -1.61
CA LEU A 214 -13.05 17.47 -0.46
C LEU A 214 -12.89 18.99 -0.65
N PRO A 215 -13.33 19.82 0.34
CA PRO A 215 -13.12 21.26 0.31
C PRO A 215 -11.67 21.60 0.71
N ILE A 216 -10.85 22.02 -0.23
CA ILE A 216 -9.45 22.34 -0.01
C ILE A 216 -9.26 23.86 0.07
N TYR A 217 -8.41 24.29 1.00
CA TYR A 217 -8.07 25.70 1.11
C TYR A 217 -7.37 26.18 -0.17
N SER A 218 -7.67 27.38 -0.61
CA SER A 218 -7.19 28.07 -1.81
C SER A 218 -7.64 27.52 -3.19
N VAL A 219 -8.01 26.23 -3.31
CA VAL A 219 -8.42 25.65 -4.62
C VAL A 219 -9.88 25.19 -4.68
N GLY A 220 -10.63 25.34 -3.57
CA GLY A 220 -12.05 25.00 -3.50
C GLY A 220 -12.29 23.50 -3.39
N LYS A 221 -13.44 23.05 -3.88
CA LYS A 221 -13.81 21.64 -3.84
C LYS A 221 -13.12 20.85 -4.96
N LYS A 222 -12.50 19.74 -4.60
CA LYS A 222 -11.82 18.83 -5.53
C LYS A 222 -12.27 17.40 -5.29
N GLN A 223 -12.37 16.64 -6.36
CA GLN A 223 -12.78 15.24 -6.31
C GLN A 223 -11.56 14.32 -6.26
N PHE A 224 -11.58 13.39 -5.32
CA PHE A 224 -10.62 12.31 -5.21
C PHE A 224 -11.32 10.97 -5.42
N THR A 225 -10.66 10.10 -6.16
CA THR A 225 -11.18 8.77 -6.49
C THR A 225 -10.32 7.71 -5.83
N PHE A 226 -10.97 6.72 -5.20
CA PHE A 226 -10.31 5.58 -4.57
C PHE A 226 -10.85 4.29 -5.19
N ASN A 227 -9.97 3.38 -5.59
CA ASN A 227 -10.36 2.00 -5.82
C ASN A 227 -10.48 1.30 -4.46
N THR A 228 -11.66 0.88 -4.09
CA THR A 228 -11.97 0.31 -2.76
C THR A 228 -11.88 -1.20 -2.72
N GLU A 229 -11.67 -1.86 -3.86
CA GLU A 229 -11.55 -3.32 -3.94
C GLU A 229 -10.44 -3.86 -3.03
N GLY A 230 -10.71 -5.04 -2.45
CA GLY A 230 -9.73 -5.76 -1.65
C GLY A 230 -9.58 -5.28 -0.21
N LEU A 231 -10.44 -4.41 0.29
CA LEU A 231 -10.44 -4.02 1.70
C LEU A 231 -10.71 -5.22 2.62
N LYS A 232 -9.72 -5.58 3.43
CA LYS A 232 -9.80 -6.65 4.44
C LYS A 232 -9.91 -6.03 5.84
N TRP A 233 -11.10 -5.57 6.21
CA TRP A 233 -11.38 -5.01 7.54
C TRP A 233 -12.26 -5.98 8.34
N LYS A 234 -11.75 -6.46 9.46
CA LYS A 234 -12.40 -7.49 10.31
C LYS A 234 -12.81 -7.00 11.70
N TYR A 235 -12.60 -5.71 11.99
CA TYR A 235 -12.76 -5.15 13.33
C TYR A 235 -14.09 -4.41 13.50
N PHE A 236 -15.20 -5.14 13.38
CA PHE A 236 -16.57 -4.68 13.72
C PHE A 236 -17.12 -5.53 14.84
#